data_0b5372c0adf895395059040eb20cca3b
#
_entry.id   0b5372c0adf895395059040eb20cca3b
#
_cell.length_a   1.000
_cell.length_b   1.000
_cell.length_c   1.000
_cell.angle_alpha   90.00
_cell.angle_beta   90.00
_cell.angle_gamma   90.00
#
_symmetry.space_group_name_H-M   'P 1'
#
loop_
_entity.id
_entity.type
_entity.pdbx_description
1 polymer ?
#
loop_
_entity_poly.entity_id
_entity_poly.type
_entity_poly.pdbx_seq_one_letter_code
_entity_poly.pdbx_strand_id
1 'polypeptide(L)'
;MTPVADNMSGSALRMTNISLTFADGTQALENLDLNIQSGEFVTVVGPSGCGKSTLLQLASGLLAQTQGRCEVDRTSLGYVFQDPTLLPWRTVRRNVELNAELAGMDKPSRLKAANAAIDLVNLTGNEDKYPKQLSGGMKMRCSLARSL
;
A
#
# COMPACT_ATOMS: atom_id res chain seq x y z
N MET A 1 -14.86 2.37 -26.22
CA MET A 1 -15.79 1.94 -25.17
C MET A 1 -15.33 2.60 -23.88
N THR A 2 -16.02 3.62 -23.44
CA THR A 2 -15.74 4.39 -22.22
C THR A 2 -16.06 3.49 -21.01
N PRO A 3 -15.17 3.35 -20.01
CA PRO A 3 -15.55 2.61 -18.81
C PRO A 3 -16.63 3.43 -18.08
N VAL A 4 -17.78 2.80 -17.89
CA VAL A 4 -18.84 3.31 -17.02
C VAL A 4 -18.23 3.39 -15.63
N ALA A 5 -18.06 4.60 -15.11
CA ALA A 5 -17.78 4.86 -13.72
C ALA A 5 -19.04 4.45 -12.93
N ASP A 6 -19.12 3.20 -12.57
CA ASP A 6 -20.15 2.68 -11.68
C ASP A 6 -19.86 3.23 -10.27
N ASN A 7 -20.82 3.91 -9.71
CA ASN A 7 -20.76 4.79 -8.56
C ASN A 7 -20.23 4.03 -7.31
N MET A 8 -18.92 4.15 -7.02
CA MET A 8 -18.28 3.67 -5.79
C MET A 8 -18.73 4.48 -4.55
N SER A 9 -20.00 4.89 -4.51
CA SER A 9 -20.56 5.73 -3.47
C SER A 9 -20.27 5.14 -2.08
N GLY A 10 -19.20 5.64 -1.45
CA GLY A 10 -18.80 5.27 -0.10
C GLY A 10 -17.87 4.04 0.05
N SER A 11 -17.59 3.28 -1.01
CA SER A 11 -16.67 2.12 -0.93
C SER A 11 -15.23 2.51 -1.30
N ALA A 12 -14.25 2.12 -0.49
CA ALA A 12 -12.83 2.24 -0.80
C ALA A 12 -12.34 1.08 -1.69
N LEU A 13 -12.91 -0.11 -1.49
CA LEU A 13 -12.60 -1.32 -2.27
C LEU A 13 -13.87 -2.15 -2.45
N ARG A 14 -14.12 -2.61 -3.68
CA ARG A 14 -15.15 -3.60 -3.99
C ARG A 14 -14.58 -4.70 -4.86
N MET A 15 -14.71 -5.92 -4.42
CA MET A 15 -14.36 -7.14 -5.13
C MET A 15 -15.62 -7.98 -5.32
N THR A 16 -15.87 -8.43 -6.56
CA THR A 16 -17.03 -9.23 -6.89
C THR A 16 -16.60 -10.46 -7.65
N ASN A 17 -16.90 -11.63 -7.10
CA ASN A 17 -16.63 -12.96 -7.69
C ASN A 17 -15.15 -13.10 -8.11
N ILE A 18 -14.23 -12.64 -7.26
CA ILE A 18 -12.80 -12.64 -7.56
C ILE A 18 -12.25 -14.06 -7.47
N SER A 19 -11.61 -14.50 -8.55
CA SER A 19 -10.74 -15.67 -8.55
C SER A 19 -9.37 -15.32 -9.12
N LEU A 20 -8.32 -15.94 -8.58
CA LEU A 20 -6.96 -15.78 -9.06
C LEU A 20 -6.26 -17.13 -9.08
N THR A 21 -5.83 -17.54 -10.27
CA THR A 21 -5.02 -18.72 -10.51
C THR A 21 -3.71 -18.29 -11.15
N PHE A 22 -2.58 -18.70 -10.58
CA PHE A 22 -1.25 -18.43 -11.13
C PHE A 22 -0.98 -19.29 -12.38
N ALA A 23 0.07 -18.93 -13.14
CA ALA A 23 0.43 -19.61 -14.37
C ALA A 23 0.83 -21.11 -14.17
N ASP A 24 1.25 -21.47 -12.96
CA ASP A 24 1.57 -22.85 -12.57
C ASP A 24 0.32 -23.68 -12.19
N GLY A 25 -0.88 -23.09 -12.30
CA GLY A 25 -2.16 -23.71 -11.94
C GLY A 25 -2.53 -23.57 -10.45
N THR A 26 -1.70 -22.92 -9.63
CA THR A 26 -2.02 -22.71 -8.21
C THR A 26 -3.17 -21.72 -8.07
N GLN A 27 -4.29 -22.16 -7.50
CA GLN A 27 -5.44 -21.31 -7.19
C GLN A 27 -5.22 -20.62 -5.84
N ALA A 28 -5.04 -19.31 -5.88
CA ALA A 28 -4.76 -18.50 -4.68
C ALA A 28 -6.02 -17.88 -4.08
N LEU A 29 -7.01 -17.54 -4.90
CA LEU A 29 -8.31 -17.00 -4.48
C LEU A 29 -9.41 -17.64 -5.32
N GLU A 30 -10.57 -17.90 -4.70
CA GLU A 30 -11.72 -18.54 -5.36
C GLU A 30 -13.01 -17.86 -4.93
N ASN A 31 -13.77 -17.35 -5.90
CA ASN A 31 -15.12 -16.78 -5.74
C ASN A 31 -15.25 -15.82 -4.54
N LEU A 32 -14.26 -14.93 -4.34
CA LEU A 32 -14.22 -14.01 -3.22
C LEU A 32 -15.05 -12.77 -3.52
N ASP A 33 -15.97 -12.44 -2.61
CA ASP A 33 -16.65 -11.15 -2.53
C ASP A 33 -16.15 -10.38 -1.32
N LEU A 34 -15.79 -9.11 -1.49
CA LEU A 34 -15.33 -8.23 -0.42
C LEU A 34 -15.72 -6.79 -0.73
N ASN A 35 -16.31 -6.11 0.24
CA ASN A 35 -16.62 -4.70 0.15
C ASN A 35 -16.11 -3.98 1.39
N ILE A 36 -15.24 -3.00 1.21
CA ILE A 36 -14.66 -2.17 2.27
C ILE A 36 -15.11 -0.74 2.07
N GLN A 37 -15.73 -0.17 3.09
CA GLN A 37 -16.20 1.21 3.08
C GLN A 37 -15.05 2.19 3.33
N SER A 38 -15.19 3.43 2.88
CA SER A 38 -14.24 4.50 3.21
C SER A 38 -14.17 4.70 4.73
N GLY A 39 -12.93 4.74 5.26
CA GLY A 39 -12.67 4.87 6.70
C GLY A 39 -12.81 3.59 7.50
N GLU A 40 -13.14 2.45 6.88
CA GLU A 40 -13.24 1.17 7.55
C GLU A 40 -11.83 0.58 7.81
N PHE A 41 -11.63 0.00 9.00
CA PHE A 41 -10.42 -0.76 9.34
C PHE A 41 -10.72 -2.26 9.24
N VAL A 42 -10.05 -2.94 8.30
CA VAL A 42 -10.26 -4.36 8.03
C VAL A 42 -8.98 -5.15 8.32
N THR A 43 -9.12 -6.27 9.01
CA THR A 43 -8.02 -7.21 9.28
C THR A 43 -8.27 -8.55 8.60
N VAL A 44 -7.26 -9.01 7.83
CA VAL A 44 -7.29 -10.33 7.18
C VAL A 44 -6.44 -11.30 7.99
N VAL A 45 -7.07 -12.33 8.55
CA VAL A 45 -6.41 -13.36 9.35
C VAL A 45 -6.53 -14.73 8.70
N GLY A 46 -5.56 -15.60 8.94
CA GLY A 46 -5.54 -16.95 8.40
C GLY A 46 -4.14 -17.56 8.41
N PRO A 47 -3.99 -18.87 8.16
CA PRO A 47 -2.69 -19.57 8.14
C PRO A 47 -1.76 -19.03 7.04
N SER A 48 -0.47 -19.38 7.14
CA SER A 48 0.48 -19.07 6.07
C SER A 48 0.06 -19.76 4.77
N GLY A 49 0.20 -19.05 3.64
CA GLY A 49 -0.13 -19.58 2.31
C GLY A 49 -1.61 -19.52 1.90
N CYS A 50 -2.54 -19.06 2.77
CA CYS A 50 -3.98 -19.00 2.43
C CYS A 50 -4.40 -17.81 1.53
N GLY A 51 -3.48 -17.11 0.87
CA GLY A 51 -3.81 -16.06 -0.10
C GLY A 51 -3.91 -14.63 0.44
N LYS A 52 -3.61 -14.35 1.75
CA LYS A 52 -3.71 -12.99 2.32
C LYS A 52 -2.90 -11.94 1.55
N SER A 53 -1.63 -12.24 1.29
CA SER A 53 -0.75 -11.33 0.54
C SER A 53 -1.21 -11.16 -0.91
N THR A 54 -1.72 -12.24 -1.53
CA THR A 54 -2.29 -12.22 -2.87
C THR A 54 -3.53 -11.32 -2.93
N LEU A 55 -4.41 -11.43 -1.93
CA LEU A 55 -5.59 -10.56 -1.80
C LEU A 55 -5.19 -9.08 -1.71
N LEU A 56 -4.21 -8.74 -0.85
CA LEU A 56 -3.71 -7.37 -0.70
C LEU A 56 -3.05 -6.84 -1.98
N GLN A 57 -2.26 -7.67 -2.67
CA GLN A 57 -1.64 -7.30 -3.95
C GLN A 57 -2.68 -7.08 -5.04
N LEU A 58 -3.75 -7.87 -5.07
CA LEU A 58 -4.87 -7.69 -5.99
C LEU A 58 -5.64 -6.39 -5.65
N ALA A 59 -5.95 -6.16 -4.36
CA ALA A 59 -6.60 -4.93 -3.88
C ALA A 59 -5.81 -3.67 -4.23
N SER A 60 -4.46 -3.74 -4.19
CA SER A 60 -3.60 -2.62 -4.57
C SER A 60 -3.35 -2.47 -6.08
N GLY A 61 -3.83 -3.43 -6.90
CA GLY A 61 -3.61 -3.46 -8.34
C GLY A 61 -2.21 -3.91 -8.76
N LEU A 62 -1.42 -4.48 -7.85
CA LEU A 62 -0.12 -5.10 -8.15
C LEU A 62 -0.27 -6.47 -8.82
N LEU A 63 -1.43 -7.13 -8.67
CA LEU A 63 -1.83 -8.33 -9.37
C LEU A 63 -3.18 -8.10 -10.07
N ALA A 64 -3.38 -8.79 -11.19
CA ALA A 64 -4.67 -8.84 -11.86
C ALA A 64 -5.38 -10.16 -11.53
N GLN A 65 -6.69 -10.10 -11.33
CA GLN A 65 -7.53 -11.28 -11.16
C GLN A 65 -7.65 -12.08 -12.47
N THR A 66 -7.89 -13.39 -12.37
CA THR A 66 -8.23 -14.23 -13.54
C THR A 66 -9.72 -14.17 -13.87
N GLN A 67 -10.56 -13.94 -12.85
CA GLN A 67 -12.02 -13.79 -13.00
C GLN A 67 -12.54 -12.76 -11.99
N GLY A 68 -13.75 -12.23 -12.28
CA GLY A 68 -14.42 -11.27 -11.41
C GLY A 68 -14.03 -9.83 -11.69
N ARG A 69 -14.44 -8.91 -10.80
CA ARG A 69 -14.23 -7.47 -10.90
C ARG A 69 -13.69 -6.91 -9.60
N CYS A 70 -12.57 -6.19 -9.69
CA CYS A 70 -11.98 -5.45 -8.57
C CYS A 70 -12.01 -3.95 -8.88
N GLU A 71 -12.65 -3.18 -8.02
CA GLU A 71 -12.76 -1.74 -8.07
C GLU A 71 -12.12 -1.17 -6.80
N VAL A 72 -11.19 -0.23 -6.96
CA VAL A 72 -10.47 0.40 -5.86
C VAL A 72 -10.33 1.89 -6.10
N ASP A 73 -10.55 2.69 -5.07
CA ASP A 73 -10.20 4.10 -5.09
C ASP A 73 -8.67 4.23 -5.01
N ARG A 74 -8.06 4.60 -6.14
CA ARG A 74 -6.61 4.75 -6.26
C ARG A 74 -6.09 6.13 -5.91
N THR A 75 -6.96 7.08 -5.59
CA THR A 75 -6.57 8.48 -5.33
C THR A 75 -5.75 8.63 -4.05
N SER A 76 -5.94 7.72 -3.09
CA SER A 76 -5.26 7.71 -1.80
C SER A 76 -4.70 6.33 -1.41
N LEU A 77 -4.38 5.50 -2.41
CA LEU A 77 -3.89 4.14 -2.17
C LEU A 77 -2.40 4.15 -1.79
N GLY A 78 -2.09 3.72 -0.57
CA GLY A 78 -0.73 3.38 -0.12
C GLY A 78 -0.57 1.88 0.07
N TYR A 79 0.56 1.29 -0.36
CA TYR A 79 0.89 -0.12 -0.13
C TYR A 79 2.19 -0.25 0.65
N VAL A 80 2.12 -0.94 1.80
CA VAL A 80 3.30 -1.24 2.62
C VAL A 80 3.63 -2.72 2.50
N PHE A 81 4.80 -3.02 1.97
CA PHE A 81 5.29 -4.40 1.86
C PHE A 81 5.70 -4.96 3.23
N GLN A 82 5.68 -6.29 3.35
CA GLN A 82 6.18 -6.98 4.54
C GLN A 82 7.67 -6.69 4.77
N ASP A 83 8.47 -6.61 3.70
CA ASP A 83 9.81 -6.06 3.74
C ASP A 83 9.76 -4.55 3.50
N PRO A 84 10.45 -3.72 4.28
CA PRO A 84 10.29 -2.26 4.22
C PRO A 84 10.75 -1.61 2.92
N THR A 85 11.45 -2.32 2.03
CA THR A 85 11.85 -1.88 0.66
C THR A 85 12.36 -0.44 0.59
N LEU A 86 13.14 0.01 1.61
CA LEU A 86 13.71 1.35 1.65
C LEU A 86 14.87 1.46 0.65
N LEU A 87 15.03 2.62 0.05
CA LEU A 87 16.18 2.94 -0.80
C LEU A 87 17.41 3.10 0.08
N PRO A 88 18.43 2.20 0.01
CA PRO A 88 19.52 2.16 0.98
C PRO A 88 20.48 3.37 0.90
N TRP A 89 20.48 4.08 -0.24
CA TRP A 89 21.27 5.29 -0.48
C TRP A 89 20.54 6.59 -0.11
N ARG A 90 19.29 6.50 0.37
CA ARG A 90 18.50 7.63 0.85
C ARG A 90 18.38 7.58 2.37
N THR A 91 18.40 8.76 3.03
CA THR A 91 18.08 8.89 4.45
C THR A 91 16.60 8.59 4.72
N VAL A 92 16.19 8.50 5.98
CA VAL A 92 14.77 8.36 6.39
C VAL A 92 13.92 9.43 5.71
N ARG A 93 14.29 10.73 5.90
CA ARG A 93 13.56 11.85 5.29
C ARG A 93 13.44 11.69 3.78
N ARG A 94 14.51 11.37 3.09
CA ARG A 94 14.52 11.20 1.64
C ARG A 94 13.73 9.97 1.17
N ASN A 95 13.64 8.92 1.97
CA ASN A 95 12.76 7.79 1.69
C ASN A 95 11.28 8.19 1.82
N VAL A 96 10.92 8.94 2.87
CA VAL A 96 9.55 9.40 3.12
C VAL A 96 9.11 10.42 2.06
N GLU A 97 10.00 11.33 1.64
CA GLU A 97 9.73 12.33 0.58
C GLU A 97 9.48 11.71 -0.80
N LEU A 98 9.82 10.43 -1.03
CA LEU A 98 9.93 9.84 -2.37
C LEU A 98 8.63 9.98 -3.18
N ASN A 99 7.48 9.63 -2.62
CA ASN A 99 6.21 9.67 -3.36
C ASN A 99 5.81 11.11 -3.71
N ALA A 100 5.98 12.05 -2.79
CA ALA A 100 5.73 13.47 -3.02
C ALA A 100 6.72 14.08 -4.05
N GLU A 101 7.97 13.60 -4.07
CA GLU A 101 8.97 13.97 -5.07
C GLU A 101 8.56 13.49 -6.48
N LEU A 102 8.10 12.24 -6.59
CA LEU A 102 7.64 11.67 -7.86
C LEU A 102 6.35 12.32 -8.36
N ALA A 103 5.48 12.78 -7.45
CA ALA A 103 4.27 13.54 -7.77
C ALA A 103 4.55 14.99 -8.16
N GLY A 104 5.82 15.44 -8.16
CA GLY A 104 6.21 16.80 -8.57
C GLY A 104 5.93 17.88 -7.51
N MET A 105 5.70 17.49 -6.25
CA MET A 105 5.47 18.44 -5.16
C MET A 105 6.71 19.32 -4.94
N ASP A 106 6.52 20.62 -4.70
CA ASP A 106 7.61 21.55 -4.41
C ASP A 106 8.35 21.19 -3.12
N LYS A 107 9.63 21.55 -3.05
CA LYS A 107 10.52 21.13 -1.95
C LYS A 107 10.05 21.56 -0.56
N PRO A 108 9.57 22.80 -0.31
CA PRO A 108 9.07 23.20 1.00
C PRO A 108 7.85 22.38 1.46
N SER A 109 6.87 22.18 0.58
CA SER A 109 5.65 21.40 0.87
C SER A 109 5.97 19.93 1.14
N ARG A 110 6.84 19.34 0.32
CA ARG A 110 7.32 17.96 0.46
C ARG A 110 8.04 17.74 1.79
N LEU A 111 8.92 18.68 2.19
CA LEU A 111 9.64 18.60 3.46
C LEU A 111 8.69 18.68 4.65
N LYS A 112 7.68 19.56 4.58
CA LYS A 112 6.65 19.69 5.62
C LYS A 112 5.84 18.39 5.77
N ALA A 113 5.38 17.82 4.66
CA ALA A 113 4.63 16.56 4.66
C ALA A 113 5.47 15.40 5.21
N ALA A 114 6.72 15.27 4.75
CA ALA A 114 7.63 14.22 5.22
C ALA A 114 7.92 14.33 6.73
N ASN A 115 8.16 15.53 7.26
CA ASN A 115 8.38 15.71 8.70
C ASN A 115 7.12 15.33 9.51
N ALA A 116 5.92 15.69 9.06
CA ALA A 116 4.68 15.30 9.72
C ALA A 116 4.49 13.78 9.71
N ALA A 117 4.78 13.11 8.60
CA ALA A 117 4.69 11.65 8.51
C ALA A 117 5.74 10.95 9.40
N ILE A 118 6.97 11.48 9.49
CA ILE A 118 8.04 10.98 10.37
C ILE A 118 7.64 11.10 11.84
N ASP A 119 7.06 12.24 12.22
CA ASP A 119 6.57 12.47 13.58
C ASP A 119 5.43 11.49 13.94
N LEU A 120 4.47 11.32 13.06
CA LEU A 120 3.32 10.41 13.23
C LEU A 120 3.76 8.95 13.52
N VAL A 121 4.87 8.51 12.93
CA VAL A 121 5.39 7.14 13.14
C VAL A 121 6.47 7.10 14.24
N ASN A 122 6.67 8.16 15.03
CA ASN A 122 7.68 8.25 16.08
C ASN A 122 9.11 7.94 15.59
N LEU A 123 9.52 8.57 14.49
CA LEU A 123 10.89 8.52 13.96
C LEU A 123 11.63 9.85 14.04
N THR A 124 11.06 10.88 14.70
CA THR A 124 11.69 12.17 14.95
C THR A 124 13.06 12.01 15.60
N GLY A 125 14.06 12.76 15.13
CA GLY A 125 15.47 12.64 15.51
C GLY A 125 16.26 11.57 14.74
N ASN A 126 15.62 10.87 13.78
CA ASN A 126 16.25 9.86 12.93
C ASN A 126 16.23 10.22 11.44
N GLU A 127 15.84 11.46 11.10
CA GLU A 127 15.57 11.92 9.74
C GLU A 127 16.75 11.75 8.79
N ASP A 128 17.96 11.96 9.30
CA ASP A 128 19.19 11.94 8.52
C ASP A 128 19.92 10.58 8.55
N LYS A 129 19.36 9.59 9.27
CA LYS A 129 19.90 8.24 9.28
C LYS A 129 19.58 7.49 7.98
N TYR A 130 20.51 6.63 7.58
CA TYR A 130 20.32 5.70 6.48
C TYR A 130 19.69 4.38 6.95
N PRO A 131 19.01 3.61 6.06
CA PRO A 131 18.37 2.35 6.43
C PRO A 131 19.26 1.35 7.18
N LYS A 132 20.57 1.31 6.87
CA LYS A 132 21.53 0.45 7.57
C LYS A 132 21.72 0.78 9.06
N GLN A 133 21.34 1.99 9.47
CA GLN A 133 21.46 2.49 10.85
C GLN A 133 20.17 2.31 11.66
N LEU A 134 19.11 1.74 11.03
CA LEU A 134 17.80 1.57 11.62
C LEU A 134 17.59 0.11 12.06
N SER A 135 16.87 -0.08 13.18
CA SER A 135 16.33 -1.38 13.53
C SER A 135 15.25 -1.83 12.55
N GLY A 136 14.89 -3.13 12.54
CA GLY A 136 13.82 -3.66 11.68
C GLY A 136 12.49 -2.92 11.86
N GLY A 137 12.08 -2.67 13.10
CA GLY A 137 10.87 -1.89 13.40
C GLY A 137 10.94 -0.44 12.93
N MET A 138 12.10 0.22 13.03
CA MET A 138 12.28 1.57 12.49
C MET A 138 12.19 1.59 10.96
N LYS A 139 12.75 0.59 10.28
CA LYS A 139 12.63 0.45 8.82
C LYS A 139 11.17 0.30 8.40
N MET A 140 10.39 -0.53 9.11
CA MET A 140 8.97 -0.72 8.83
C MET A 140 8.18 0.57 9.05
N ARG A 141 8.42 1.30 10.15
CA ARG A 141 7.80 2.60 10.40
C ARG A 141 8.16 3.64 9.35
N CYS A 142 9.41 3.64 8.85
CA CYS A 142 9.81 4.51 7.74
C CYS A 142 9.08 4.14 6.43
N SER A 143 8.87 2.85 6.16
CA SER A 143 8.08 2.39 5.01
C SER A 143 6.62 2.80 5.13
N LEU A 144 6.05 2.73 6.33
CA LEU A 144 4.70 3.24 6.61
C LEU A 144 4.61 4.76 6.38
N ALA A 145 5.55 5.54 6.94
CA ALA A 145 5.58 6.99 6.74
C ALA A 145 5.69 7.39 5.25
N ARG A 146 6.40 6.59 4.44
CA ARG A 146 6.50 6.81 2.99
C ARG A 146 5.17 6.62 2.26
N SER A 147 4.25 5.81 2.80
CA SER A 147 2.94 5.53 2.18
C SER A 147 1.84 6.53 2.60
N LEU A 148 2.10 7.38 3.58
CA LEU A 148 1.19 8.44 4.03
C LEU A 148 1.36 9.70 3.16
#